data_cebcdd691fb65528882c8df8a906eec1
#
_entry.id   cebcdd691fb65528882c8df8a906eec1
#
_cell.length_a   1.000
_cell.length_b   1.000
_cell.length_c   1.000
_cell.angle_alpha   90.00
_cell.angle_beta   90.00
_cell.angle_gamma   90.00
#
_symmetry.space_group_name_H-M   'P 1'
#
loop_
_entity.id
_entity.type
_entity.pdbx_description
1 polymer ?
#
loop_
_entity_poly.entity_id
_entity_poly.type
_entity_poly.pdbx_seq_one_letter_code
_entity_poly.pdbx_strand_id
1 'polypeptide(L)'
;MAVDRGAERAFTFRHLSNKKINFMEDNKIRDLFAKWSMHGRITVQIFSFDEYFQAYDKDKFVLAFFQDPNVVTNLKVVSPFSCEWTTLVGTEVKKIEAEEVPCKQLSMLFFDCLYTEEIVRETGHITKCLDEFYEDFTISDKLRQVLLLEDSDNYQIFSNTEREEFVFRIFKHLCLGGVLCQFEDRVDPYLETTKTIYKELVSVQKDPDTKDIRVISTVFKVTANKHEQNFAYLIVDPLKRHVHVLYHCFGGGLFCN
;
A
#
# COMPACT_ATOMS: atom_id res chain seq x y z
N MET A 1 35.66 -4.53 35.23
CA MET A 1 35.62 -4.13 33.82
C MET A 1 34.16 -3.88 33.49
N ALA A 2 33.78 -2.63 33.34
CA ALA A 2 32.44 -2.28 32.92
C ALA A 2 32.31 -2.64 31.43
N VAL A 3 31.40 -3.55 31.10
CA VAL A 3 31.03 -3.83 29.71
C VAL A 3 30.37 -2.57 29.21
N ASP A 4 31.03 -1.87 28.32
CA ASP A 4 30.49 -0.75 27.56
C ASP A 4 29.24 -1.26 26.84
N ARG A 5 28.06 -0.90 27.36
CA ARG A 5 26.78 -1.12 26.66
C ARG A 5 26.82 -0.19 25.47
N GLY A 6 27.27 -0.75 24.33
CA GLY A 6 27.35 -0.03 23.07
C GLY A 6 26.14 0.86 22.88
N ALA A 7 26.39 2.13 22.60
CA ALA A 7 25.34 3.09 22.28
C ALA A 7 24.43 2.45 21.24
N GLU A 8 23.16 2.35 21.58
CA GLU A 8 22.14 1.79 20.67
C GLU A 8 22.18 2.61 19.39
N ARG A 9 22.68 2.01 18.30
CA ARG A 9 22.76 2.69 17.01
C ARG A 9 21.34 3.05 16.56
N ALA A 10 21.08 4.33 16.38
CA ALA A 10 19.81 4.83 15.88
C ALA A 10 19.83 4.81 14.35
N PHE A 11 18.74 4.38 13.73
CA PHE A 11 18.56 4.51 12.28
C PHE A 11 18.58 5.98 11.88
N THR A 12 19.26 6.32 10.79
CA THR A 12 19.16 7.61 10.13
C THR A 12 18.64 7.43 8.70
N PHE A 13 17.84 8.39 8.24
CA PHE A 13 17.15 8.28 6.98
C PHE A 13 17.47 9.47 6.06
N ARG A 14 17.49 9.22 4.76
CA ARG A 14 17.75 10.26 3.77
C ARG A 14 16.75 10.16 2.61
N HIS A 15 16.05 11.24 2.32
CA HIS A 15 15.15 11.32 1.17
C HIS A 15 15.92 11.19 -0.15
N LEU A 16 15.48 10.29 -1.03
CA LEU A 16 16.08 10.04 -2.34
C LEU A 16 15.27 10.75 -3.44
N SER A 17 15.29 12.09 -3.43
CA SER A 17 14.52 12.94 -4.35
C SER A 17 14.83 12.69 -5.85
N ASN A 18 16.02 12.15 -6.16
CA ASN A 18 16.43 11.86 -7.54
C ASN A 18 15.90 10.52 -8.06
N LYS A 19 15.36 9.67 -7.19
CA LYS A 19 14.78 8.40 -7.61
C LYS A 19 13.33 8.60 -8.04
N LYS A 20 13.07 8.20 -9.28
CA LYS A 20 11.73 8.25 -9.86
C LYS A 20 11.01 6.93 -9.64
N ILE A 21 9.71 7.03 -9.46
CA ILE A 21 8.78 5.90 -9.44
C ILE A 21 8.07 5.90 -10.80
N ASN A 22 8.36 4.89 -11.62
CA ASN A 22 7.95 4.89 -13.02
C ASN A 22 6.43 4.89 -13.18
N PHE A 23 5.71 4.10 -12.38
CA PHE A 23 4.25 4.06 -12.48
C PHE A 23 3.57 5.39 -12.10
N MET A 24 4.20 6.22 -11.26
CA MET A 24 3.69 7.56 -10.93
C MET A 24 3.87 8.57 -12.08
N GLU A 25 4.79 8.29 -13.01
CA GLU A 25 5.05 9.10 -14.20
C GLU A 25 4.35 8.55 -15.46
N ASP A 26 3.85 7.30 -15.41
CA ASP A 26 3.15 6.65 -16.51
C ASP A 26 1.79 7.32 -16.78
N ASN A 27 1.59 7.81 -18.01
CA ASN A 27 0.36 8.53 -18.37
C ASN A 27 -0.90 7.66 -18.25
N LYS A 28 -0.83 6.38 -18.67
CA LYS A 28 -1.97 5.45 -18.58
C LYS A 28 -2.39 5.25 -17.13
N ILE A 29 -1.43 5.07 -16.22
CA ILE A 29 -1.71 4.88 -14.78
C ILE A 29 -2.22 6.20 -14.17
N ARG A 30 -1.68 7.34 -14.57
CA ARG A 30 -2.18 8.65 -14.10
C ARG A 30 -3.63 8.90 -14.52
N ASP A 31 -4.01 8.53 -15.75
CA ASP A 31 -5.38 8.63 -16.24
C ASP A 31 -6.31 7.68 -15.45
N LEU A 32 -5.86 6.45 -15.14
CA LEU A 32 -6.60 5.53 -14.28
C LEU A 32 -6.74 6.08 -12.85
N PHE A 33 -5.68 6.64 -12.26
CA PHE A 33 -5.77 7.29 -10.95
C PHE A 33 -6.73 8.49 -10.96
N ALA A 34 -6.78 9.27 -12.05
CA ALA A 34 -7.75 10.35 -12.19
C ALA A 34 -9.19 9.79 -12.24
N LYS A 35 -9.44 8.75 -13.04
CA LYS A 35 -10.72 8.07 -13.12
C LYS A 35 -11.15 7.45 -11.79
N TRP A 36 -10.20 6.87 -11.04
CA TRP A 36 -10.44 6.26 -9.73
C TRP A 36 -10.41 7.28 -8.58
N SER A 37 -10.37 8.58 -8.88
CA SER A 37 -10.34 9.65 -7.87
C SER A 37 -9.15 9.55 -6.88
N MET A 38 -8.02 8.99 -7.31
CA MET A 38 -6.79 8.85 -6.53
C MET A 38 -5.70 9.85 -6.96
N HIS A 39 -5.82 10.45 -8.16
CA HIS A 39 -4.84 11.41 -8.67
C HIS A 39 -4.75 12.63 -7.73
N GLY A 40 -3.51 13.02 -7.38
CA GLY A 40 -3.27 14.10 -6.41
C GLY A 40 -3.52 13.72 -4.95
N ARG A 41 -3.90 12.46 -4.67
CA ARG A 41 -4.14 11.93 -3.32
C ARG A 41 -3.24 10.72 -2.98
N ILE A 42 -2.61 10.13 -3.99
CA ILE A 42 -1.66 9.03 -3.85
C ILE A 42 -0.25 9.53 -4.13
N THR A 43 0.73 9.07 -3.37
CA THR A 43 2.16 9.37 -3.61
C THR A 43 3.03 8.20 -3.19
N VAL A 44 4.21 8.13 -3.79
CA VAL A 44 5.30 7.25 -3.35
C VAL A 44 6.55 8.09 -3.16
N GLN A 45 7.19 7.93 -2.01
CA GLN A 45 8.50 8.54 -1.73
C GLN A 45 9.50 7.48 -1.31
N ILE A 46 10.76 7.71 -1.59
CA ILE A 46 11.83 6.76 -1.30
C ILE A 46 12.82 7.41 -0.33
N PHE A 47 13.17 6.66 0.71
CA PHE A 47 14.23 7.02 1.65
C PHE A 47 15.27 5.91 1.70
N SER A 48 16.53 6.25 1.88
CA SER A 48 17.58 5.29 2.27
C SER A 48 17.74 5.30 3.77
N PHE A 49 18.26 4.21 4.32
CA PHE A 49 18.68 4.12 5.72
C PHE A 49 20.08 3.49 5.83
N ASP A 50 20.77 3.72 6.92
CA ASP A 50 22.19 3.40 7.08
C ASP A 50 22.46 2.12 7.89
N GLU A 51 21.63 1.80 8.88
CA GLU A 51 21.86 0.66 9.75
C GLU A 51 21.26 -0.64 9.19
N TYR A 52 21.68 -1.77 9.73
CA TYR A 52 21.14 -3.07 9.34
C TYR A 52 19.73 -3.25 9.90
N PHE A 53 18.75 -3.45 9.01
CA PHE A 53 17.36 -3.69 9.37
C PHE A 53 17.10 -5.17 9.65
N GLN A 54 16.38 -5.44 10.74
CA GLN A 54 15.84 -6.75 11.06
C GLN A 54 14.35 -6.64 11.41
N ALA A 55 13.54 -7.58 10.92
CA ALA A 55 12.09 -7.50 11.05
C ALA A 55 11.61 -7.48 12.52
N TYR A 56 12.35 -8.07 13.47
CA TYR A 56 12.00 -8.02 14.90
C TYR A 56 12.16 -6.63 15.52
N ASP A 57 12.94 -5.73 14.91
CA ASP A 57 13.12 -4.34 15.36
C ASP A 57 12.09 -3.38 14.76
N LYS A 58 11.00 -3.89 14.20
CA LYS A 58 10.00 -3.13 13.42
C LYS A 58 9.51 -1.86 14.11
N ASP A 59 9.09 -1.97 15.37
CA ASP A 59 8.50 -0.83 16.08
C ASP A 59 9.54 0.28 16.31
N LYS A 60 10.76 -0.11 16.63
CA LYS A 60 11.89 0.81 16.77
C LYS A 60 12.24 1.46 15.43
N PHE A 61 12.29 0.66 14.33
CA PHE A 61 12.58 1.16 12.99
C PHE A 61 11.52 2.14 12.50
N VAL A 62 10.24 1.78 12.63
CA VAL A 62 9.13 2.63 12.18
C VAL A 62 9.05 3.92 13.01
N LEU A 63 9.23 3.83 14.33
CA LEU A 63 9.25 5.02 15.17
C LEU A 63 10.42 5.93 14.82
N ALA A 64 11.64 5.37 14.66
CA ALA A 64 12.83 6.12 14.26
C ALA A 64 12.63 6.79 12.89
N PHE A 65 11.98 6.11 11.93
CA PHE A 65 11.65 6.67 10.63
C PHE A 65 10.82 7.95 10.75
N PHE A 66 9.72 7.92 11.49
CA PHE A 66 8.84 9.09 11.62
C PHE A 66 9.36 10.19 12.54
N GLN A 67 10.39 9.91 13.34
CA GLN A 67 11.08 10.88 14.19
C GLN A 67 12.34 11.49 13.53
N ASP A 68 12.83 10.89 12.45
CA ASP A 68 14.03 11.37 11.77
C ASP A 68 13.80 12.76 11.14
N PRO A 69 14.68 13.75 11.39
CA PRO A 69 14.52 15.11 10.88
C PRO A 69 14.41 15.20 9.36
N ASN A 70 15.11 14.33 8.62
CA ASN A 70 15.05 14.31 7.16
C ASN A 70 13.71 13.77 6.67
N VAL A 71 13.14 12.77 7.35
CA VAL A 71 11.79 12.25 7.07
C VAL A 71 10.75 13.32 7.41
N VAL A 72 10.81 13.90 8.59
CA VAL A 72 9.86 14.94 9.06
C VAL A 72 9.79 16.11 8.09
N THR A 73 10.91 16.52 7.51
CA THR A 73 10.96 17.67 6.58
C THR A 73 10.60 17.32 5.14
N ASN A 74 10.69 16.05 4.73
CA ASN A 74 10.53 15.67 3.32
C ASN A 74 9.33 14.76 3.04
N LEU A 75 8.85 14.00 4.03
CA LEU A 75 7.71 13.11 3.84
C LEU A 75 6.44 13.91 3.64
N LYS A 76 5.87 13.78 2.44
CA LYS A 76 4.61 14.45 2.08
C LYS A 76 3.43 13.64 2.60
N VAL A 77 2.58 14.32 3.33
CA VAL A 77 1.30 13.82 3.83
C VAL A 77 0.21 14.85 3.57
N VAL A 78 -1.05 14.46 3.61
CA VAL A 78 -2.16 15.41 3.49
C VAL A 78 -2.49 15.96 4.87
N SER A 79 -2.55 17.29 4.99
CA SER A 79 -2.93 17.95 6.24
C SER A 79 -4.38 17.61 6.62
N PRO A 80 -4.65 17.19 7.87
CA PRO A 80 -6.01 16.95 8.33
C PRO A 80 -6.88 18.22 8.39
N PHE A 81 -6.26 19.39 8.42
CA PHE A 81 -6.96 20.67 8.56
C PHE A 81 -7.27 21.34 7.22
N SER A 82 -6.30 21.37 6.29
CA SER A 82 -6.45 22.05 5.00
C SER A 82 -6.69 21.12 3.82
N CYS A 83 -6.52 19.81 4.03
CA CYS A 83 -6.55 18.80 2.96
C CYS A 83 -5.52 19.04 1.83
N GLU A 84 -4.51 19.83 2.11
CA GLU A 84 -3.40 20.12 1.22
C GLU A 84 -2.18 19.28 1.57
N TRP A 85 -1.31 19.07 0.60
CA TRP A 85 -0.04 18.41 0.83
C TRP A 85 0.85 19.26 1.74
N THR A 86 1.34 18.64 2.80
CA THR A 86 2.26 19.21 3.79
C THR A 86 3.34 18.20 4.15
N THR A 87 4.15 18.52 5.13
CA THR A 87 5.13 17.61 5.74
C THR A 87 4.79 17.38 7.22
N LEU A 88 5.57 16.55 7.90
CA LEU A 88 5.38 16.27 9.33
C LEU A 88 5.96 17.35 10.24
N VAL A 89 6.47 18.47 9.71
CA VAL A 89 7.03 19.57 10.51
C VAL A 89 6.01 20.09 11.51
N GLY A 90 6.40 20.15 12.77
CA GLY A 90 5.53 20.55 13.88
C GLY A 90 4.67 19.42 14.46
N THR A 91 4.73 18.21 13.90
CA THR A 91 4.05 17.03 14.44
C THR A 91 5.00 16.25 15.33
N GLU A 92 4.65 16.05 16.60
CA GLU A 92 5.41 15.19 17.51
C GLU A 92 4.86 13.77 17.45
N VAL A 93 5.65 12.83 16.94
CA VAL A 93 5.30 11.40 16.86
C VAL A 93 5.87 10.69 18.09
N LYS A 94 5.03 10.39 19.09
CA LYS A 94 5.42 9.68 20.32
C LYS A 94 5.25 8.17 20.22
N LYS A 95 4.25 7.73 19.50
CA LYS A 95 3.90 6.33 19.30
C LYS A 95 3.35 6.15 17.89
N ILE A 96 3.68 5.05 17.27
CA ILE A 96 3.13 4.64 15.98
C ILE A 96 2.75 3.16 16.06
N GLU A 97 1.63 2.82 15.48
CA GLU A 97 1.22 1.42 15.35
C GLU A 97 1.58 0.96 13.94
N ALA A 98 2.44 -0.05 13.88
CA ALA A 98 2.86 -0.66 12.63
C ALA A 98 2.48 -2.14 12.62
N GLU A 99 1.62 -2.50 11.67
CA GLU A 99 1.23 -3.88 11.40
C GLU A 99 2.11 -4.44 10.28
N GLU A 100 2.71 -5.61 10.52
CA GLU A 100 3.41 -6.30 9.44
C GLU A 100 2.40 -6.92 8.48
N VAL A 101 2.57 -6.60 7.19
CA VAL A 101 1.71 -7.08 6.10
C VAL A 101 2.42 -8.20 5.36
N PRO A 102 1.83 -9.41 5.27
CA PRO A 102 2.39 -10.49 4.47
C PRO A 102 2.66 -10.05 3.03
N CYS A 103 3.84 -10.38 2.52
CA CYS A 103 4.28 -10.00 1.17
C CYS A 103 5.09 -11.15 0.57
N LYS A 104 4.40 -12.18 0.09
CA LYS A 104 5.03 -13.44 -0.38
C LYS A 104 4.68 -13.78 -1.82
N GLN A 105 3.67 -13.12 -2.39
CA GLN A 105 3.16 -13.47 -3.70
C GLN A 105 4.14 -13.08 -4.82
N LEU A 106 4.36 -14.02 -5.74
CA LEU A 106 5.24 -13.83 -6.91
C LEU A 106 4.49 -13.84 -8.23
N SER A 107 3.20 -14.14 -8.21
CA SER A 107 2.38 -14.34 -9.41
C SER A 107 1.01 -13.69 -9.28
N MET A 108 0.51 -13.15 -10.41
CA MET A 108 -0.87 -12.67 -10.52
C MET A 108 -1.90 -13.80 -10.65
N LEU A 109 -1.48 -15.06 -10.78
CA LEU A 109 -2.36 -16.24 -10.67
C LEU A 109 -3.12 -16.28 -9.34
N PHE A 110 -2.62 -15.57 -8.36
CA PHE A 110 -3.32 -15.26 -7.10
C PHE A 110 -4.78 -14.81 -7.31
N PHE A 111 -5.08 -14.10 -8.40
CA PHE A 111 -6.41 -13.58 -8.71
C PHE A 111 -7.23 -14.45 -9.66
N ASP A 112 -6.76 -15.64 -10.05
CA ASP A 112 -7.48 -16.51 -10.97
C ASP A 112 -8.82 -16.99 -10.40
N CYS A 113 -8.97 -17.05 -9.06
CA CYS A 113 -10.23 -17.35 -8.40
C CYS A 113 -11.36 -16.38 -8.80
N LEU A 114 -11.06 -15.13 -9.19
CA LEU A 114 -12.06 -14.20 -9.68
C LEU A 114 -12.78 -14.71 -10.94
N TYR A 115 -12.08 -15.47 -11.78
CA TYR A 115 -12.61 -16.06 -13.00
C TYR A 115 -13.31 -17.40 -12.70
N THR A 116 -12.69 -18.26 -11.88
CA THR A 116 -13.24 -19.58 -11.54
C THR A 116 -14.55 -19.50 -10.77
N GLU A 117 -14.73 -18.46 -9.96
CA GLU A 117 -15.94 -18.19 -9.15
C GLU A 117 -16.91 -17.21 -9.85
N GLU A 118 -16.74 -16.97 -11.15
CA GLU A 118 -17.60 -16.12 -11.98
C GLU A 118 -17.86 -14.70 -11.44
N ILE A 119 -16.92 -14.20 -10.62
CA ILE A 119 -16.89 -12.77 -10.23
C ILE A 119 -16.57 -11.92 -11.46
N VAL A 120 -15.68 -12.46 -12.28
CA VAL A 120 -15.24 -11.91 -13.57
C VAL A 120 -15.49 -12.96 -14.64
N ARG A 121 -16.12 -12.54 -15.73
CA ARG A 121 -16.35 -13.39 -16.91
C ARG A 121 -15.05 -13.66 -17.66
N GLU A 122 -14.99 -14.71 -18.47
CA GLU A 122 -13.83 -15.03 -19.35
C GLU A 122 -13.39 -13.82 -20.21
N THR A 123 -14.34 -12.96 -20.58
CA THR A 123 -14.07 -11.72 -21.32
C THR A 123 -13.39 -10.62 -20.49
N GLY A 124 -13.17 -10.82 -19.19
CA GLY A 124 -12.63 -9.84 -18.26
C GLY A 124 -13.70 -8.89 -17.67
N HIS A 125 -14.96 -8.99 -18.07
CA HIS A 125 -16.02 -8.13 -17.54
C HIS A 125 -16.42 -8.55 -16.13
N ILE A 126 -16.52 -7.57 -15.23
CA ILE A 126 -16.97 -7.75 -13.86
C ILE A 126 -18.49 -8.02 -13.87
N THR A 127 -18.91 -9.08 -13.20
CA THR A 127 -20.33 -9.45 -13.11
C THR A 127 -21.09 -8.45 -12.24
N LYS A 128 -22.18 -7.88 -12.77
CA LYS A 128 -23.04 -6.95 -12.03
C LYS A 128 -23.92 -7.70 -11.02
N CYS A 129 -24.29 -7.01 -9.94
CA CYS A 129 -25.26 -7.46 -8.93
C CYS A 129 -26.29 -6.36 -8.65
N LEU A 130 -27.25 -6.66 -7.78
CA LEU A 130 -28.16 -5.63 -7.26
C LEU A 130 -27.38 -4.65 -6.38
N ASP A 131 -27.79 -3.38 -6.40
CA ASP A 131 -27.13 -2.33 -5.65
C ASP A 131 -27.31 -2.57 -4.14
N GLU A 132 -26.18 -2.53 -3.43
CA GLU A 132 -26.08 -2.56 -1.98
C GLU A 132 -25.22 -1.39 -1.51
N PHE A 133 -25.29 -1.06 -0.22
CA PHE A 133 -24.52 0.02 0.37
C PHE A 133 -23.67 -0.52 1.52
N TYR A 134 -22.41 -0.14 1.52
CA TYR A 134 -21.46 -0.45 2.59
C TYR A 134 -20.64 0.80 2.91
N GLU A 135 -20.88 1.41 4.09
CA GLU A 135 -20.27 2.69 4.47
C GLU A 135 -20.45 3.75 3.35
N ASP A 136 -19.35 4.26 2.80
CA ASP A 136 -19.32 5.27 1.75
C ASP A 136 -19.33 4.67 0.32
N PHE A 137 -19.47 3.34 0.20
CA PHE A 137 -19.40 2.65 -1.08
C PHE A 137 -20.77 2.17 -1.55
N THR A 138 -21.08 2.44 -2.82
CA THR A 138 -22.18 1.77 -3.54
C THR A 138 -21.61 0.54 -4.22
N ILE A 139 -22.15 -0.62 -3.87
CA ILE A 139 -21.78 -1.92 -4.41
C ILE A 139 -22.79 -2.27 -5.49
N SER A 140 -22.34 -2.31 -6.75
CA SER A 140 -23.17 -2.61 -7.93
C SER A 140 -22.62 -3.77 -8.76
N ASP A 141 -21.60 -4.45 -8.24
CA ASP A 141 -20.97 -5.59 -8.89
C ASP A 141 -20.38 -6.59 -7.88
N LYS A 142 -20.22 -7.84 -8.35
CA LYS A 142 -19.72 -8.94 -7.53
C LYS A 142 -18.30 -8.71 -7.03
N LEU A 143 -17.46 -7.97 -7.75
CA LEU A 143 -16.09 -7.71 -7.30
C LEU A 143 -16.09 -6.91 -6.00
N ARG A 144 -16.90 -5.86 -5.91
CA ARG A 144 -17.01 -5.05 -4.69
C ARG A 144 -17.70 -5.80 -3.56
N GLN A 145 -18.67 -6.69 -3.86
CA GLN A 145 -19.21 -7.61 -2.86
C GLN A 145 -18.11 -8.48 -2.24
N VAL A 146 -17.28 -9.11 -3.07
CA VAL A 146 -16.13 -9.92 -2.62
C VAL A 146 -15.17 -9.10 -1.76
N LEU A 147 -14.94 -7.85 -2.08
CA LEU A 147 -13.96 -7.02 -1.38
C LEU A 147 -14.46 -6.47 -0.05
N LEU A 148 -15.76 -6.25 0.11
CA LEU A 148 -16.33 -5.48 1.22
C LEU A 148 -17.35 -6.25 2.07
N LEU A 149 -18.17 -7.12 1.49
CA LEU A 149 -19.30 -7.73 2.20
C LEU A 149 -18.95 -9.09 2.78
N GLU A 150 -18.63 -9.13 4.08
CA GLU A 150 -18.28 -10.37 4.79
C GLU A 150 -19.39 -11.42 4.78
N ASP A 151 -20.64 -10.97 4.72
CA ASP A 151 -21.84 -11.84 4.67
C ASP A 151 -22.16 -12.32 3.25
N SER A 152 -21.40 -11.89 2.22
CA SER A 152 -21.62 -12.37 0.85
C SER A 152 -21.11 -13.79 0.65
N ASP A 153 -21.88 -14.62 -0.05
CA ASP A 153 -21.48 -15.99 -0.42
C ASP A 153 -20.13 -16.03 -1.15
N ASN A 154 -19.80 -14.95 -1.86
CA ASN A 154 -18.55 -14.84 -2.61
C ASN A 154 -17.36 -14.34 -1.77
N TYR A 155 -17.57 -13.89 -0.53
CA TYR A 155 -16.48 -13.31 0.29
C TYR A 155 -15.33 -14.31 0.51
N GLN A 156 -15.66 -15.58 0.67
CA GLN A 156 -14.69 -16.63 1.01
C GLN A 156 -13.83 -17.12 -0.16
N ILE A 157 -13.98 -16.57 -1.36
CA ILE A 157 -13.09 -16.90 -2.51
C ILE A 157 -11.63 -16.51 -2.26
N PHE A 158 -11.42 -15.52 -1.37
CA PHE A 158 -10.13 -15.24 -0.77
C PHE A 158 -10.17 -15.57 0.71
N SER A 159 -9.29 -16.44 1.16
CA SER A 159 -9.10 -16.72 2.58
C SER A 159 -8.64 -15.49 3.35
N ASN A 160 -8.80 -15.48 4.67
CA ASN A 160 -8.32 -14.39 5.51
C ASN A 160 -6.81 -14.11 5.31
N THR A 161 -6.00 -15.15 5.17
CA THR A 161 -4.56 -15.01 4.91
C THR A 161 -4.25 -14.39 3.54
N GLU A 162 -5.05 -14.69 2.53
CA GLU A 162 -4.91 -14.07 1.20
C GLU A 162 -5.34 -12.60 1.21
N ARG A 163 -6.37 -12.25 1.97
CA ARG A 163 -6.81 -10.85 2.15
C ARG A 163 -5.76 -9.98 2.85
N GLU A 164 -4.93 -10.60 3.70
CA GLU A 164 -3.82 -9.93 4.36
C GLU A 164 -2.62 -9.65 3.45
N GLU A 165 -2.45 -10.40 2.35
CA GLU A 165 -1.33 -10.24 1.42
C GLU A 165 -1.26 -8.83 0.81
N PHE A 166 -0.07 -8.27 0.74
CA PHE A 166 0.13 -6.90 0.24
C PHE A 166 -0.39 -6.69 -1.19
N VAL A 167 -0.25 -7.71 -2.05
CA VAL A 167 -0.78 -7.65 -3.43
C VAL A 167 -2.30 -7.55 -3.43
N PHE A 168 -3.01 -8.25 -2.54
CA PHE A 168 -4.46 -8.14 -2.39
C PHE A 168 -4.86 -6.76 -1.88
N ARG A 169 -4.16 -6.23 -0.87
CA ARG A 169 -4.44 -4.90 -0.31
C ARG A 169 -4.28 -3.81 -1.38
N ILE A 170 -3.22 -3.85 -2.22
CA ILE A 170 -3.08 -2.92 -3.35
C ILE A 170 -4.27 -3.06 -4.30
N PHE A 171 -4.61 -4.27 -4.71
CA PHE A 171 -5.75 -4.53 -5.62
C PHE A 171 -7.06 -3.98 -5.04
N LYS A 172 -7.36 -4.27 -3.77
CA LYS A 172 -8.54 -3.76 -3.06
C LYS A 172 -8.59 -2.23 -3.08
N HIS A 173 -7.48 -1.57 -2.73
CA HIS A 173 -7.40 -0.11 -2.74
C HIS A 173 -7.67 0.50 -4.11
N LEU A 174 -7.15 -0.10 -5.18
CA LEU A 174 -7.39 0.37 -6.54
C LEU A 174 -8.84 0.15 -6.98
N CYS A 175 -9.44 -0.99 -6.64
CA CYS A 175 -10.84 -1.28 -6.97
C CYS A 175 -11.84 -0.36 -6.26
N LEU A 176 -11.51 0.06 -5.04
CA LEU A 176 -12.36 0.98 -4.26
C LEU A 176 -12.11 2.44 -4.65
N GLY A 177 -10.86 2.80 -4.90
CA GLY A 177 -10.46 4.14 -5.30
C GLY A 177 -10.73 5.23 -4.25
N GLY A 178 -10.85 6.46 -4.71
CA GLY A 178 -11.20 7.63 -3.89
C GLY A 178 -12.70 7.94 -3.90
N VAL A 179 -13.11 9.06 -3.30
CA VAL A 179 -14.50 9.47 -3.04
C VAL A 179 -15.38 9.51 -4.29
N LEU A 180 -14.82 9.93 -5.44
CA LEU A 180 -15.53 10.05 -6.71
C LEU A 180 -15.06 8.99 -7.71
N CYS A 181 -14.73 7.80 -7.24
CA CYS A 181 -14.22 6.71 -8.06
C CYS A 181 -15.23 6.33 -9.16
N GLN A 182 -14.77 6.36 -10.40
CA GLN A 182 -15.50 5.79 -11.53
C GLN A 182 -15.00 4.35 -11.73
N PHE A 183 -15.84 3.40 -11.41
CA PHE A 183 -15.50 1.98 -11.46
C PHE A 183 -15.29 1.49 -12.90
N GLU A 184 -14.37 0.53 -13.06
CA GLU A 184 -14.16 -0.15 -14.32
C GLU A 184 -15.22 -1.24 -14.53
N ASP A 185 -15.63 -1.45 -15.79
CA ASP A 185 -16.45 -2.60 -16.18
C ASP A 185 -15.63 -3.89 -16.34
N ARG A 186 -14.29 -3.76 -16.47
CA ARG A 186 -13.36 -4.86 -16.64
C ARG A 186 -12.34 -4.87 -15.51
N VAL A 187 -11.89 -6.08 -15.15
CA VAL A 187 -10.90 -6.26 -14.08
C VAL A 187 -9.47 -5.95 -14.54
N ASP A 188 -9.19 -6.05 -15.84
CA ASP A 188 -7.83 -5.92 -16.38
C ASP A 188 -7.09 -4.63 -15.94
N PRO A 189 -7.70 -3.42 -15.99
CA PRO A 189 -7.00 -2.21 -15.55
C PRO A 189 -6.53 -2.29 -14.10
N TYR A 190 -7.34 -2.89 -13.21
CA TYR A 190 -6.98 -3.06 -11.81
C TYR A 190 -5.82 -4.05 -11.64
N LEU A 191 -5.89 -5.22 -12.32
CA LEU A 191 -4.86 -6.26 -12.23
C LEU A 191 -3.53 -5.78 -12.81
N GLU A 192 -3.54 -5.11 -13.98
CA GLU A 192 -2.33 -4.58 -14.62
C GLU A 192 -1.66 -3.51 -13.74
N THR A 193 -2.46 -2.59 -13.18
CA THR A 193 -1.95 -1.54 -12.30
C THR A 193 -1.42 -2.13 -10.99
N THR A 194 -2.14 -3.07 -10.37
CA THR A 194 -1.67 -3.80 -9.18
C THR A 194 -0.32 -4.46 -9.44
N LYS A 195 -0.20 -5.19 -10.56
CA LYS A 195 1.04 -5.85 -10.96
C LYS A 195 2.19 -4.85 -11.13
N THR A 196 1.92 -3.72 -11.74
CA THR A 196 2.93 -2.69 -12.01
C THR A 196 3.43 -2.07 -10.71
N ILE A 197 2.52 -1.67 -9.83
CA ILE A 197 2.83 -1.10 -8.50
C ILE A 197 3.61 -2.13 -7.67
N TYR A 198 3.09 -3.36 -7.57
CA TYR A 198 3.72 -4.41 -6.77
C TYR A 198 5.15 -4.71 -7.23
N LYS A 199 5.37 -4.85 -8.54
CA LYS A 199 6.70 -5.12 -9.11
C LYS A 199 7.71 -3.99 -8.89
N GLU A 200 7.25 -2.75 -8.84
CA GLU A 200 8.16 -1.61 -8.66
C GLU A 200 8.51 -1.39 -7.19
N LEU A 201 7.56 -1.66 -6.28
CA LEU A 201 7.76 -1.43 -4.85
C LEU A 201 8.42 -2.60 -4.11
N VAL A 202 8.16 -3.84 -4.57
CA VAL A 202 8.59 -5.06 -3.88
C VAL A 202 9.86 -5.62 -4.51
N SER A 203 10.87 -5.86 -3.69
CA SER A 203 12.12 -6.45 -4.11
C SER A 203 12.12 -7.97 -3.91
N VAL A 204 12.69 -8.66 -4.89
CA VAL A 204 12.86 -10.11 -4.86
C VAL A 204 14.34 -10.46 -4.98
N GLN A 205 14.70 -11.61 -4.43
CA GLN A 205 16.03 -12.18 -4.56
C GLN A 205 15.93 -13.59 -5.15
N LYS A 206 16.81 -13.89 -6.09
CA LYS A 206 17.00 -15.23 -6.61
C LYS A 206 18.09 -15.93 -5.82
N ASP A 207 17.77 -17.10 -5.29
CA ASP A 207 18.75 -17.94 -4.63
C ASP A 207 19.80 -18.40 -5.66
N PRO A 208 21.11 -18.25 -5.39
CA PRO A 208 22.16 -18.62 -6.34
C PRO A 208 22.24 -20.13 -6.58
N ASP A 209 21.88 -20.96 -5.60
CA ASP A 209 22.03 -22.41 -5.64
C ASP A 209 20.74 -23.08 -6.13
N THR A 210 19.60 -22.83 -5.47
CA THR A 210 18.30 -23.44 -5.81
C THR A 210 17.61 -22.78 -7.00
N LYS A 211 18.02 -21.54 -7.36
CA LYS A 211 17.37 -20.69 -8.37
C LYS A 211 15.96 -20.22 -7.99
N ASP A 212 15.51 -20.53 -6.80
CA ASP A 212 14.22 -20.07 -6.31
C ASP A 212 14.20 -18.55 -6.14
N ILE A 213 13.04 -17.97 -6.41
CA ILE A 213 12.81 -16.54 -6.23
C ILE A 213 11.97 -16.36 -4.97
N ARG A 214 12.41 -15.45 -4.11
CA ARG A 214 11.66 -15.07 -2.90
C ARG A 214 11.57 -13.57 -2.77
N VAL A 215 10.47 -13.10 -2.18
CA VAL A 215 10.34 -11.70 -1.75
C VAL A 215 11.27 -11.47 -0.56
N ILE A 216 12.00 -10.36 -0.60
CA ILE A 216 12.90 -9.93 0.48
C ILE A 216 12.42 -8.64 1.15
N SER A 217 11.46 -7.94 0.56
CA SER A 217 10.86 -6.76 1.18
C SER A 217 10.02 -7.14 2.38
N THR A 218 10.12 -6.34 3.44
CA THR A 218 9.17 -6.37 4.57
C THR A 218 8.23 -5.19 4.44
N VAL A 219 6.94 -5.43 4.60
CA VAL A 219 5.91 -4.40 4.44
C VAL A 219 5.25 -4.13 5.78
N PHE A 220 5.11 -2.86 6.13
CA PHE A 220 4.38 -2.41 7.31
C PHE A 220 3.24 -1.48 6.89
N LYS A 221 2.04 -1.75 7.39
CA LYS A 221 0.94 -0.79 7.36
C LYS A 221 1.04 0.11 8.59
N VAL A 222 1.04 1.41 8.36
CA VAL A 222 1.01 2.41 9.42
C VAL A 222 -0.38 3.03 9.42
N THR A 223 -1.08 2.92 10.54
CA THR A 223 -2.44 3.43 10.67
C THR A 223 -2.42 4.78 11.37
N ALA A 224 -2.82 5.81 10.65
CA ALA A 224 -3.00 7.16 11.19
C ALA A 224 -4.49 7.56 11.30
N ASN A 225 -5.39 6.84 10.61
CA ASN A 225 -6.82 7.15 10.54
C ASN A 225 -7.64 5.86 10.32
N LYS A 226 -8.93 5.91 10.69
CA LYS A 226 -9.82 4.72 10.68
C LYS A 226 -10.37 4.34 9.31
N HIS A 227 -10.41 5.27 8.35
CA HIS A 227 -10.97 4.96 7.02
C HIS A 227 -10.08 4.01 6.25
N GLU A 228 -10.64 2.92 5.69
CA GLU A 228 -9.89 1.85 5.03
C GLU A 228 -9.04 2.33 3.85
N GLN A 229 -9.51 3.34 3.11
CA GLN A 229 -8.83 3.94 1.96
C GLN A 229 -7.82 5.04 2.36
N ASN A 230 -7.66 5.36 3.65
CA ASN A 230 -6.51 6.08 4.16
C ASN A 230 -5.42 5.09 4.51
N PHE A 231 -4.38 5.02 3.72
CA PHE A 231 -3.31 4.06 3.97
C PHE A 231 -1.92 4.66 3.81
N ALA A 232 -1.01 4.15 4.62
CA ALA A 232 0.42 4.34 4.50
C ALA A 232 1.10 2.97 4.65
N TYR A 233 1.86 2.59 3.64
CA TYR A 233 2.69 1.39 3.67
C TYR A 233 4.16 1.78 3.61
N LEU A 234 4.95 1.23 4.50
CA LEU A 234 6.41 1.26 4.44
C LEU A 234 6.88 -0.08 3.87
N ILE A 235 7.47 -0.05 2.69
CA ILE A 235 8.02 -1.22 2.02
C ILE A 235 9.55 -1.14 2.15
N VAL A 236 10.12 -1.97 3.01
CA VAL A 236 11.54 -1.97 3.37
C VAL A 236 12.28 -2.99 2.55
N ASP A 237 13.24 -2.54 1.75
CA ASP A 237 14.23 -3.40 1.09
C ASP A 237 15.50 -3.44 1.94
N PRO A 238 15.79 -4.55 2.65
CA PRO A 238 16.92 -4.64 3.55
C PRO A 238 18.29 -4.68 2.83
N LEU A 239 18.31 -5.12 1.57
CA LEU A 239 19.56 -5.22 0.80
C LEU A 239 19.96 -3.88 0.19
N LYS A 240 19.01 -3.19 -0.42
CA LYS A 240 19.24 -1.84 -0.97
C LYS A 240 19.25 -0.78 0.13
N ARG A 241 18.78 -1.13 1.32
CA ARG A 241 18.55 -0.20 2.44
C ARG A 241 17.65 0.97 2.03
N HIS A 242 16.52 0.64 1.41
CA HIS A 242 15.52 1.59 0.98
C HIS A 242 14.19 1.34 1.66
N VAL A 243 13.48 2.43 1.93
CA VAL A 243 12.08 2.42 2.34
C VAL A 243 11.28 3.14 1.27
N HIS A 244 10.34 2.44 0.62
CA HIS A 244 9.31 3.07 -0.18
C HIS A 244 8.12 3.38 0.73
N VAL A 245 7.63 4.59 0.69
CA VAL A 245 6.42 5.01 1.42
C VAL A 245 5.31 5.19 0.41
N LEU A 246 4.40 4.23 0.33
CA LEU A 246 3.16 4.35 -0.45
C LEU A 246 2.08 4.93 0.44
N TYR A 247 1.61 6.13 0.12
CA TYR A 247 0.62 6.86 0.90
C TYR A 247 -0.57 7.28 0.05
N HIS A 248 -1.77 7.14 0.59
CA HIS A 248 -3.01 7.63 -0.01
C HIS A 248 -3.92 8.24 1.06
N CYS A 249 -4.56 9.36 0.71
CA CYS A 249 -5.57 10.01 1.52
C CYS A 249 -6.91 10.00 0.79
N PHE A 250 -7.91 9.34 1.40
CA PHE A 250 -9.29 9.31 0.89
C PHE A 250 -10.00 10.62 1.22
N GLY A 251 -10.70 11.16 0.24
CA GLY A 251 -11.55 12.34 0.44
C GLY A 251 -10.87 13.69 0.29
N GLY A 252 -11.67 14.73 0.45
CA GLY A 252 -11.32 16.13 0.66
C GLY A 252 -11.99 16.57 1.95
N GLY A 253 -11.70 17.73 2.49
CA GLY A 253 -12.10 18.40 3.73
C GLY A 253 -13.12 17.78 4.70
N LEU A 254 -14.06 16.98 4.26
CA LEU A 254 -15.07 16.36 5.12
C LEU A 254 -14.52 15.26 6.03
N PHE A 255 -13.40 14.61 5.65
CA PHE A 255 -12.77 13.51 6.39
C PHE A 255 -11.42 13.86 6.98
N CYS A 256 -11.02 15.12 6.87
CA CYS A 256 -9.80 15.63 7.45
C CYS A 256 -10.01 16.22 8.86
N ASN A 257 -11.17 15.98 9.49
CA ASN A 257 -11.50 16.40 10.85
C ASN A 257 -11.16 15.33 11.88
#